data_3594efb72dbda8affc578b0065e472a8
#
_entry.id   3594efb72dbda8affc578b0065e472a8
#
_cell.length_a   1.000
_cell.length_b   1.000
_cell.length_c   1.000
_cell.angle_alpha   90.00
_cell.angle_beta   90.00
_cell.angle_gamma   90.00
#
_symmetry.space_group_name_H-M   'P 1'
#
loop_
_entity.id
_entity.type
_entity.pdbx_description
1 polymer ?
#
loop_
_entity_poly.entity_id
_entity_poly.type
_entity_poly.pdbx_seq_one_letter_code
_entity_poly.pdbx_strand_id
1 'polypeptide(L)'
;MGGMKMAEQYGDNVSNRNEQFKNEYERKMRSCKVPSRIVLVFLLIYIAYFFVGPYSGYWFFYDPVLFVGICLILIIIYAILRAVAQTNINAYQEQLDWLNVEIQVGEVLASTLKALPDDYMIFNNVALNYNGELTEIDSIILSCHGIFIVDVKNYKGVLFGLEADEVWSRTKTSKADKSYDGAIKNPVKQVDRKAQIVSNVLYKKGIRTNVEGYVVLPMADKVIVDSDKVFLNIIQLKQTILSKNQAVLLQDKVETIKDILMQL
;
A
#
# COMPACT_ATOMS: atom_id res chain seq x y z
N MET A 1 27.92 6.15 -28.74
CA MET A 1 27.35 6.03 -27.39
C MET A 1 26.19 5.05 -27.49
N GLY A 2 26.41 3.77 -27.19
CA GLY A 2 25.33 2.79 -27.10
C GLY A 2 24.50 3.11 -25.87
N GLY A 3 23.21 3.43 -26.03
CA GLY A 3 22.29 3.58 -24.91
C GLY A 3 22.29 2.30 -24.09
N MET A 4 22.49 2.42 -22.79
CA MET A 4 22.38 1.30 -21.85
C MET A 4 20.94 0.82 -21.91
N LYS A 5 20.73 -0.42 -22.43
CA LYS A 5 19.42 -1.05 -22.40
C LYS A 5 19.07 -1.36 -20.94
N MET A 6 17.81 -1.24 -20.61
CA MET A 6 17.32 -1.45 -19.25
C MET A 6 16.54 -2.77 -19.18
N ALA A 7 16.40 -3.30 -17.96
CA ALA A 7 15.64 -4.52 -17.67
C ALA A 7 14.19 -4.44 -18.22
N GLU A 8 13.70 -5.56 -18.73
CA GLU A 8 12.29 -5.72 -19.14
C GLU A 8 11.41 -5.90 -17.90
N GLN A 9 10.25 -5.26 -17.89
CA GLN A 9 9.27 -5.38 -16.80
C GLN A 9 7.96 -6.00 -17.30
N TYR A 10 7.42 -6.92 -16.52
CA TYR A 10 6.18 -7.63 -16.76
C TYR A 10 5.24 -7.46 -15.55
N GLY A 11 3.92 -7.48 -15.82
CA GLY A 11 2.88 -7.33 -14.80
C GLY A 11 2.56 -5.88 -14.45
N ASP A 12 1.44 -5.69 -13.77
CA ASP A 12 0.98 -4.36 -13.33
C ASP A 12 1.81 -3.88 -12.14
N ASN A 13 2.17 -2.60 -12.15
CA ASN A 13 2.74 -1.96 -10.97
C ASN A 13 1.72 -1.95 -9.82
N VAL A 14 2.19 -2.15 -8.58
CA VAL A 14 1.40 -2.00 -7.34
C VAL A 14 0.60 -0.69 -7.34
N SER A 15 1.09 0.34 -8.04
CA SER A 15 0.46 1.64 -8.15
C SER A 15 -0.94 1.59 -8.78
N ASN A 16 -1.18 0.78 -9.82
CA ASN A 16 -2.46 0.79 -10.54
C ASN A 16 -3.64 0.30 -9.68
N ARG A 17 -3.45 -0.78 -8.91
CA ARG A 17 -4.46 -1.28 -7.97
C ARG A 17 -4.70 -0.29 -6.84
N ASN A 18 -3.64 0.27 -6.31
CA ASN A 18 -3.69 1.24 -5.21
C ASN A 18 -4.31 2.58 -5.64
N GLU A 19 -4.14 3.02 -6.88
CA GLU A 19 -4.84 4.18 -7.43
C GLU A 19 -6.36 3.99 -7.50
N GLN A 20 -6.84 2.78 -7.80
CA GLN A 20 -8.28 2.49 -7.77
C GLN A 20 -8.84 2.63 -6.35
N PHE A 21 -8.15 2.08 -5.33
CA PHE A 21 -8.55 2.24 -3.93
C PHE A 21 -8.49 3.71 -3.48
N LYS A 22 -7.47 4.47 -3.91
CA LYS A 22 -7.37 5.91 -3.65
C LYS A 22 -8.58 6.64 -4.17
N ASN A 23 -8.97 6.42 -5.42
CA ASN A 23 -10.14 7.04 -6.03
C ASN A 23 -11.44 6.65 -5.30
N GLU A 24 -11.55 5.41 -4.83
CA GLU A 24 -12.70 4.96 -4.03
C GLU A 24 -12.77 5.67 -2.67
N TYR A 25 -11.66 5.77 -1.93
CA TYR A 25 -11.62 6.47 -0.65
C TYR A 25 -11.90 7.97 -0.80
N GLU A 26 -11.36 8.62 -1.83
CA GLU A 26 -11.68 10.02 -2.13
C GLU A 26 -13.17 10.24 -2.42
N ARG A 27 -13.80 9.31 -3.16
CA ARG A 27 -15.25 9.34 -3.42
C ARG A 27 -16.04 9.19 -2.13
N LYS A 28 -15.68 8.24 -1.26
CA LYS A 28 -16.30 8.04 0.06
C LYS A 28 -16.17 9.28 0.93
N MET A 29 -14.99 9.91 0.97
CA MET A 29 -14.78 11.18 1.70
C MET A 29 -15.69 12.31 1.20
N ARG A 30 -15.84 12.45 -0.11
CA ARG A 30 -16.74 13.47 -0.69
C ARG A 30 -18.20 13.20 -0.30
N SER A 31 -18.63 11.95 -0.33
CA SER A 31 -20.02 11.58 0.03
C SER A 31 -20.33 11.81 1.51
N CYS A 32 -19.38 11.70 2.42
CA CYS A 32 -19.58 11.97 3.85
C CYS A 32 -20.02 13.42 4.14
N LYS A 33 -19.65 14.38 3.29
CA LYS A 33 -19.99 15.81 3.47
C LYS A 33 -21.42 16.17 2.99
N VAL A 34 -22.05 15.32 2.18
CA VAL A 34 -23.33 15.62 1.53
C VAL A 34 -24.47 15.79 2.53
N PRO A 35 -24.68 14.88 3.52
CA PRO A 35 -25.83 15.00 4.43
C PRO A 35 -25.84 16.32 5.21
N SER A 36 -24.71 16.73 5.76
CA SER A 36 -24.63 18.00 6.51
C SER A 36 -24.86 19.22 5.63
N ARG A 37 -24.41 19.20 4.35
CA ARG A 37 -24.68 20.28 3.41
C ARG A 37 -26.17 20.41 3.06
N ILE A 38 -26.86 19.29 2.91
CA ILE A 38 -28.31 19.27 2.65
C ILE A 38 -29.08 19.94 3.81
N VAL A 39 -28.76 19.54 5.05
CA VAL A 39 -29.39 20.14 6.25
C VAL A 39 -29.12 21.64 6.33
N LEU A 40 -27.88 22.06 6.02
CA LEU A 40 -27.52 23.48 5.99
C LEU A 40 -28.40 24.28 4.95
N VAL A 41 -28.60 23.72 3.75
CA VAL A 41 -29.44 24.33 2.72
C VAL A 41 -30.87 24.45 3.21
N PHE A 42 -31.44 23.40 3.81
CA PHE A 42 -32.78 23.46 4.38
C PHE A 42 -32.89 24.49 5.50
N LEU A 43 -31.91 24.62 6.37
CA LEU A 43 -31.86 25.64 7.40
C LEU A 43 -31.88 27.06 6.80
N LEU A 44 -31.04 27.29 5.76
CA LEU A 44 -30.98 28.59 5.09
C LEU A 44 -32.32 28.94 4.38
N ILE A 45 -32.94 27.97 3.72
CA ILE A 45 -34.25 28.14 3.08
C ILE A 45 -35.32 28.47 4.14
N TYR A 46 -35.31 27.78 5.27
CA TYR A 46 -36.24 27.98 6.37
C TYR A 46 -36.07 29.36 7.02
N ILE A 47 -34.85 29.82 7.20
CA ILE A 47 -34.57 31.18 7.66
C ILE A 47 -35.07 32.23 6.66
N ALA A 48 -34.75 32.04 5.37
CA ALA A 48 -35.22 32.95 4.32
C ALA A 48 -36.76 33.04 4.25
N TYR A 49 -37.45 31.91 4.37
CA TYR A 49 -38.89 31.84 4.43
C TYR A 49 -39.47 32.65 5.60
N PHE A 50 -38.84 32.60 6.78
CA PHE A 50 -39.29 33.37 7.95
C PHE A 50 -39.23 34.88 7.71
N PHE A 51 -38.19 35.38 7.02
CA PHE A 51 -38.05 36.82 6.73
C PHE A 51 -38.91 37.29 5.57
N VAL A 52 -39.23 36.46 4.60
CA VAL A 52 -40.02 36.83 3.40
C VAL A 52 -41.51 36.57 3.60
N GLY A 53 -41.89 35.60 4.42
CA GLY A 53 -43.27 35.18 4.67
C GLY A 53 -44.21 36.30 5.08
N PRO A 54 -43.83 37.26 5.98
CA PRO A 54 -44.69 38.40 6.36
C PRO A 54 -45.13 39.28 5.19
N TYR A 55 -44.27 39.42 4.17
CA TYR A 55 -44.55 40.27 3.01
C TYR A 55 -45.45 39.57 1.98
N SER A 56 -45.62 38.25 2.07
CA SER A 56 -46.43 37.43 1.15
C SER A 56 -47.87 37.16 1.63
N GLY A 57 -48.28 37.68 2.79
CA GLY A 57 -49.64 37.52 3.34
C GLY A 57 -49.92 36.18 4.05
N TYR A 58 -48.95 35.31 4.17
CA TYR A 58 -49.07 33.99 4.84
C TYR A 58 -48.82 34.09 6.34
N TRP A 59 -49.59 34.82 7.11
CA TRP A 59 -49.45 35.02 8.56
C TRP A 59 -49.75 33.77 9.42
N PHE A 60 -50.37 32.74 8.87
CA PHE A 60 -50.94 31.63 9.64
C PHE A 60 -49.92 30.70 10.33
N PHE A 61 -48.63 30.74 9.93
CA PHE A 61 -47.56 29.89 10.49
C PHE A 61 -46.45 30.70 11.19
N TYR A 62 -46.76 31.94 11.61
CA TYR A 62 -45.75 32.86 12.12
C TYR A 62 -45.69 32.83 13.65
N ASP A 63 -45.30 31.68 14.21
CA ASP A 63 -44.96 31.56 15.63
C ASP A 63 -43.43 31.68 15.82
N PRO A 64 -42.93 32.80 16.44
CA PRO A 64 -41.50 33.01 16.64
C PRO A 64 -40.87 31.96 17.55
N VAL A 65 -41.62 31.40 18.50
CA VAL A 65 -41.14 30.38 19.42
C VAL A 65 -40.91 29.06 18.67
N LEU A 66 -41.89 28.66 17.84
CA LEU A 66 -41.79 27.47 17.00
C LEU A 66 -40.65 27.62 15.98
N PHE A 67 -40.49 28.82 15.39
CA PHE A 67 -39.38 29.09 14.46
C PHE A 67 -38.02 28.89 15.11
N VAL A 68 -37.77 29.48 16.27
CA VAL A 68 -36.51 29.33 17.04
C VAL A 68 -36.31 27.87 17.41
N GLY A 69 -37.34 27.16 17.84
CA GLY A 69 -37.25 25.75 18.21
C GLY A 69 -36.82 24.88 17.02
N ILE A 70 -37.40 25.06 15.83
CA ILE A 70 -37.01 24.31 14.62
C ILE A 70 -35.58 24.66 14.20
N CYS A 71 -35.17 25.93 14.25
CA CYS A 71 -33.78 26.30 13.96
C CYS A 71 -32.80 25.63 14.86
N LEU A 72 -33.04 25.58 16.17
CA LEU A 72 -32.19 24.91 17.15
C LEU A 72 -32.07 23.41 16.86
N ILE A 73 -33.20 22.75 16.55
CA ILE A 73 -33.19 21.33 16.18
C ILE A 73 -32.36 21.09 14.91
N LEU A 74 -32.52 21.88 13.87
CA LEU A 74 -31.76 21.76 12.62
C LEU A 74 -30.27 22.03 12.83
N ILE A 75 -29.92 22.99 13.69
CA ILE A 75 -28.51 23.25 14.06
C ILE A 75 -27.90 22.06 14.79
N ILE A 76 -28.63 21.46 15.73
CA ILE A 76 -28.17 20.27 16.46
C ILE A 76 -27.96 19.10 15.50
N ILE A 77 -28.94 18.84 14.60
CA ILE A 77 -28.82 17.77 13.58
C ILE A 77 -27.61 18.04 12.67
N TYR A 78 -27.43 19.28 12.22
CA TYR A 78 -26.26 19.67 11.42
C TYR A 78 -24.94 19.40 12.17
N ALA A 79 -24.86 19.79 13.44
CA ALA A 79 -23.66 19.59 14.24
C ALA A 79 -23.32 18.10 14.43
N ILE A 80 -24.34 17.26 14.68
CA ILE A 80 -24.16 15.81 14.81
C ILE A 80 -23.69 15.21 13.48
N LEU A 81 -24.38 15.52 12.38
CA LEU A 81 -24.00 14.98 11.07
C LEU A 81 -22.59 15.44 10.66
N ARG A 82 -22.22 16.66 10.98
CA ARG A 82 -20.88 17.19 10.71
C ARG A 82 -19.81 16.50 11.54
N ALA A 83 -20.08 16.23 12.84
CA ALA A 83 -19.15 15.50 13.70
C ALA A 83 -18.92 14.07 13.20
N VAL A 84 -19.99 13.34 12.87
CA VAL A 84 -19.92 11.99 12.29
C VAL A 84 -19.17 12.01 10.96
N ALA A 85 -19.47 12.98 10.08
CA ALA A 85 -18.77 13.12 8.80
C ALA A 85 -17.26 13.38 9.02
N GLN A 86 -16.90 14.23 9.98
CA GLN A 86 -15.50 14.54 10.27
C GLN A 86 -14.73 13.31 10.79
N THR A 87 -15.34 12.51 11.65
CA THR A 87 -14.74 11.26 12.15
C THR A 87 -14.45 10.30 11.00
N ASN A 88 -15.42 10.10 10.11
CA ASN A 88 -15.25 9.23 8.94
C ASN A 88 -14.20 9.78 7.95
N ILE A 89 -14.18 11.10 7.74
CA ILE A 89 -13.18 11.75 6.88
C ILE A 89 -11.78 11.54 7.44
N ASN A 90 -11.58 11.71 8.74
CA ASN A 90 -10.28 11.51 9.37
C ASN A 90 -9.81 10.05 9.20
N ALA A 91 -10.71 9.07 9.36
CA ALA A 91 -10.40 7.66 9.15
C ALA A 91 -9.99 7.37 7.69
N TYR A 92 -10.73 7.91 6.71
CA TYR A 92 -10.37 7.76 5.28
C TYR A 92 -9.09 8.49 4.93
N GLN A 93 -8.83 9.65 5.54
CA GLN A 93 -7.60 10.40 5.33
C GLN A 93 -6.37 9.60 5.79
N GLU A 94 -6.44 8.98 6.97
CA GLU A 94 -5.37 8.12 7.46
C GLU A 94 -5.08 6.95 6.50
N GLN A 95 -6.14 6.32 5.96
CA GLN A 95 -6.01 5.26 4.97
C GLN A 95 -5.40 5.75 3.66
N LEU A 96 -5.80 6.95 3.19
CA LEU A 96 -5.24 7.57 2.00
C LEU A 96 -3.76 7.93 2.17
N ASP A 97 -3.37 8.47 3.32
CA ASP A 97 -1.99 8.81 3.61
C ASP A 97 -1.11 7.55 3.59
N TRP A 98 -1.62 6.44 4.16
CA TRP A 98 -0.93 5.16 4.13
C TRP A 98 -0.80 4.62 2.69
N LEU A 99 -1.88 4.68 1.91
CA LEU A 99 -1.92 4.21 0.53
C LEU A 99 -1.01 5.04 -0.40
N ASN A 100 -0.94 6.36 -0.21
CA ASN A 100 -0.03 7.22 -0.96
C ASN A 100 1.44 6.87 -0.71
N VAL A 101 1.80 6.53 0.53
CA VAL A 101 3.15 6.05 0.87
C VAL A 101 3.43 4.72 0.15
N GLU A 102 2.47 3.80 0.12
CA GLU A 102 2.64 2.51 -0.55
C GLU A 102 2.84 2.67 -2.06
N ILE A 103 2.05 3.54 -2.70
CA ILE A 103 2.20 3.88 -4.13
C ILE A 103 3.60 4.45 -4.38
N GLN A 104 4.02 5.44 -3.60
CA GLN A 104 5.33 6.08 -3.76
C GLN A 104 6.48 5.09 -3.61
N VAL A 105 6.42 4.21 -2.62
CA VAL A 105 7.45 3.17 -2.41
C VAL A 105 7.45 2.19 -3.59
N GLY A 106 6.29 1.78 -4.09
CA GLY A 106 6.16 0.91 -5.26
C GLY A 106 6.76 1.53 -6.53
N GLU A 107 6.53 2.82 -6.76
CA GLU A 107 7.11 3.55 -7.89
C GLU A 107 8.64 3.65 -7.81
N VAL A 108 9.17 3.94 -6.62
CA VAL A 108 10.63 3.98 -6.38
C VAL A 108 11.23 2.59 -6.58
N LEU A 109 10.58 1.53 -6.10
CA LEU A 109 11.03 0.16 -6.33
C LEU A 109 11.08 -0.15 -7.83
N ALA A 110 9.97 0.06 -8.53
CA ALA A 110 9.86 -0.24 -9.97
C ALA A 110 10.88 0.54 -10.79
N SER A 111 11.08 1.84 -10.55
CA SER A 111 12.06 2.66 -11.26
C SER A 111 13.49 2.26 -10.97
N THR A 112 13.81 1.89 -9.72
CA THR A 112 15.14 1.46 -9.31
C THR A 112 15.50 0.09 -9.91
N LEU A 113 14.53 -0.84 -9.91
CA LEU A 113 14.73 -2.16 -10.51
C LEU A 113 14.81 -2.08 -12.03
N LYS A 114 14.01 -1.22 -12.67
CA LYS A 114 14.10 -0.98 -14.12
C LYS A 114 15.49 -0.52 -14.56
N ALA A 115 16.26 0.12 -13.69
CA ALA A 115 17.64 0.52 -13.95
C ALA A 115 18.67 -0.64 -13.75
N LEU A 116 18.22 -1.90 -13.64
CA LEU A 116 19.07 -3.07 -13.81
C LEU A 116 19.46 -3.24 -15.30
N PRO A 117 20.57 -3.94 -15.62
CA PRO A 117 20.94 -4.28 -16.99
C PRO A 117 19.85 -5.05 -17.75
N ASP A 118 19.96 -5.09 -19.09
CA ASP A 118 18.96 -5.70 -19.99
C ASP A 118 18.92 -7.25 -19.95
N ASP A 119 19.86 -7.89 -19.30
CA ASP A 119 19.85 -9.32 -19.01
C ASP A 119 19.01 -9.69 -17.77
N TYR A 120 18.42 -8.68 -17.09
CA TYR A 120 17.49 -8.89 -15.99
C TYR A 120 16.04 -8.69 -16.46
N MET A 121 15.15 -9.55 -15.99
CA MET A 121 13.70 -9.48 -16.22
C MET A 121 13.00 -9.32 -14.87
N ILE A 122 12.00 -8.44 -14.80
CA ILE A 122 11.29 -8.11 -13.58
C ILE A 122 9.82 -8.42 -13.75
N PHE A 123 9.29 -9.29 -12.89
CA PHE A 123 7.87 -9.64 -12.83
C PHE A 123 7.28 -9.02 -11.57
N ASN A 124 6.34 -8.10 -11.74
CA ASN A 124 5.69 -7.40 -10.63
C ASN A 124 4.32 -8.01 -10.32
N ASN A 125 3.94 -8.00 -9.04
CA ASN A 125 2.63 -8.45 -8.54
C ASN A 125 2.25 -9.85 -9.01
N VAL A 126 3.17 -10.78 -8.87
CA VAL A 126 2.94 -12.17 -9.28
C VAL A 126 2.04 -12.86 -8.26
N ALA A 127 0.86 -13.30 -8.71
CA ALA A 127 -0.07 -14.05 -7.88
C ALA A 127 0.09 -15.56 -8.12
N LEU A 128 0.50 -16.29 -7.09
CA LEU A 128 0.73 -17.72 -7.14
C LEU A 128 -0.33 -18.47 -6.34
N ASN A 129 -0.98 -19.45 -6.95
CA ASN A 129 -1.77 -20.43 -6.21
C ASN A 129 -0.91 -21.68 -5.93
N TYR A 130 -0.54 -21.88 -4.69
CA TYR A 130 0.23 -23.03 -4.27
C TYR A 130 -0.52 -23.80 -3.19
N ASN A 131 -0.89 -25.05 -3.49
CA ASN A 131 -1.66 -25.95 -2.61
C ASN A 131 -2.99 -25.35 -2.11
N GLY A 132 -3.66 -24.53 -2.94
CA GLY A 132 -4.93 -23.87 -2.61
C GLY A 132 -4.77 -22.53 -1.85
N GLU A 133 -3.57 -22.13 -1.51
CA GLU A 133 -3.29 -20.83 -0.91
C GLU A 133 -2.79 -19.85 -1.99
N LEU A 134 -3.47 -18.69 -2.09
CA LEU A 134 -3.03 -17.59 -2.94
C LEU A 134 -1.91 -16.82 -2.23
N THR A 135 -0.77 -16.71 -2.90
CA THR A 135 0.40 -15.95 -2.43
C THR A 135 0.72 -14.87 -3.43
N GLU A 136 0.75 -13.62 -3.00
CA GLU A 136 1.19 -12.48 -3.80
C GLU A 136 2.69 -12.20 -3.54
N ILE A 137 3.43 -11.98 -4.61
CA ILE A 137 4.86 -11.62 -4.59
C ILE A 137 5.00 -10.25 -5.24
N ASP A 138 5.59 -9.30 -4.54
CA ASP A 138 5.68 -7.90 -5.00
C ASP A 138 6.55 -7.80 -6.27
N SER A 139 7.73 -8.45 -6.26
CA SER A 139 8.59 -8.52 -7.45
C SER A 139 9.42 -9.81 -7.45
N ILE A 140 9.54 -10.42 -8.64
CA ILE A 140 10.49 -11.48 -8.94
C ILE A 140 11.47 -10.94 -9.97
N ILE A 141 12.76 -11.05 -9.69
CA ILE A 141 13.84 -10.63 -10.58
C ILE A 141 14.52 -11.89 -11.09
N LEU A 142 14.58 -12.06 -12.40
CA LEU A 142 15.15 -13.21 -13.09
C LEU A 142 16.32 -12.76 -13.95
N SER A 143 17.44 -13.46 -13.88
CA SER A 143 18.59 -13.32 -14.77
C SER A 143 19.39 -14.62 -14.82
N CYS A 144 20.46 -14.67 -15.63
CA CYS A 144 21.41 -15.77 -15.57
C CYS A 144 22.14 -15.87 -14.21
N HIS A 145 22.13 -14.81 -13.41
CA HIS A 145 22.76 -14.75 -12.09
C HIS A 145 21.88 -15.30 -10.96
N GLY A 146 20.60 -15.58 -11.22
CA GLY A 146 19.67 -16.17 -10.26
C GLY A 146 18.23 -15.69 -10.37
N ILE A 147 17.46 -16.13 -9.37
CA ILE A 147 16.08 -15.70 -9.15
C ILE A 147 15.99 -15.06 -7.78
N PHE A 148 15.55 -13.82 -7.74
CA PHE A 148 15.47 -13.03 -6.52
C PHE A 148 14.03 -12.58 -6.29
N ILE A 149 13.49 -12.83 -5.10
CA ILE A 149 12.19 -12.32 -4.67
C ILE A 149 12.42 -11.09 -3.81
N VAL A 150 11.70 -10.04 -4.11
CA VAL A 150 11.70 -8.80 -3.31
C VAL A 150 10.31 -8.61 -2.71
N ASP A 151 10.26 -8.51 -1.38
CA ASP A 151 9.06 -8.23 -0.61
C ASP A 151 9.23 -6.89 0.11
N VAL A 152 8.30 -5.97 -0.08
CA VAL A 152 8.36 -4.62 0.50
C VAL A 152 7.41 -4.53 1.68
N LYS A 153 7.89 -4.04 2.83
CA LYS A 153 7.08 -3.86 4.02
C LYS A 153 7.20 -2.43 4.55
N ASN A 154 6.09 -1.72 4.59
CA ASN A 154 6.02 -0.33 5.03
C ASN A 154 5.89 -0.19 6.56
N TYR A 155 6.76 -0.89 7.31
CA TYR A 155 6.81 -0.76 8.76
C TYR A 155 7.53 0.51 9.17
N LYS A 156 6.91 1.32 10.04
CA LYS A 156 7.51 2.51 10.66
C LYS A 156 8.03 2.17 12.05
N GLY A 157 9.07 2.87 12.49
CA GLY A 157 9.67 2.71 13.81
C GLY A 157 10.94 1.89 13.79
N VAL A 158 11.39 1.49 14.95
CA VAL A 158 12.58 0.66 15.14
C VAL A 158 12.17 -0.80 15.23
N LEU A 159 12.81 -1.65 14.43
CA LEU A 159 12.54 -3.08 14.36
C LEU A 159 13.69 -3.85 14.99
N PHE A 160 13.34 -4.85 15.81
CA PHE A 160 14.30 -5.73 16.49
C PHE A 160 13.90 -7.19 16.30
N GLY A 161 14.88 -8.07 16.07
CA GLY A 161 14.65 -9.50 16.02
C GLY A 161 15.84 -10.26 15.45
N LEU A 162 15.73 -11.57 15.44
CA LEU A 162 16.68 -12.46 14.79
C LEU A 162 16.03 -13.07 13.54
N GLU A 163 16.84 -13.52 12.60
CA GLU A 163 16.35 -14.21 11.41
C GLU A 163 15.57 -15.49 11.78
N ALA A 164 15.97 -16.17 12.86
CA ALA A 164 15.34 -17.39 13.35
C ALA A 164 13.99 -17.16 14.05
N ASP A 165 13.69 -15.95 14.52
CA ASP A 165 12.47 -15.66 15.28
C ASP A 165 11.22 -15.78 14.40
N GLU A 166 10.06 -16.15 15.00
CA GLU A 166 8.76 -16.11 14.31
C GLU A 166 8.20 -14.68 14.25
N VAL A 167 8.57 -13.86 15.23
CA VAL A 167 8.01 -12.53 15.43
C VAL A 167 9.12 -11.56 15.79
N TRP A 168 9.10 -10.38 15.18
CA TRP A 168 9.98 -9.28 15.55
C TRP A 168 9.25 -8.25 16.40
N SER A 169 9.98 -7.59 17.29
CA SER A 169 9.49 -6.46 18.05
C SER A 169 9.58 -5.17 17.23
N ARG A 170 8.61 -4.30 17.39
CA ARG A 170 8.56 -2.99 16.75
C ARG A 170 8.23 -1.91 17.75
N THR A 171 9.10 -0.92 17.90
CA THR A 171 8.88 0.27 18.72
C THR A 171 8.60 1.47 17.84
N LYS A 172 7.44 2.11 18.06
CA LYS A 172 7.08 3.37 17.39
C LYS A 172 7.07 4.51 18.41
N THR A 173 7.64 5.65 18.05
CA THR A 173 7.49 6.88 18.82
C THR A 173 6.40 7.74 18.17
N SER A 174 5.39 8.15 18.94
CA SER A 174 4.35 9.06 18.46
C SER A 174 4.87 10.51 18.42
N LYS A 175 4.14 11.40 17.72
CA LYS A 175 4.42 12.83 17.70
C LYS A 175 4.40 13.50 19.10
N ALA A 176 3.86 12.80 20.12
CA ALA A 176 3.80 13.25 21.52
C ALA A 176 4.84 12.53 22.39
N ASP A 177 5.94 12.04 21.81
CA ASP A 177 7.03 11.30 22.47
C ASP A 177 6.59 10.08 23.31
N LYS A 178 5.43 9.51 22.99
CA LYS A 178 5.00 8.25 23.58
C LYS A 178 5.48 7.09 22.73
N SER A 179 6.19 6.16 23.36
CA SER A 179 6.64 4.92 22.73
C SER A 179 5.54 3.86 22.80
N TYR A 180 5.33 3.15 21.70
CA TYR A 180 4.37 2.04 21.59
C TYR A 180 5.12 0.83 21.06
N ASP A 181 5.14 -0.23 21.86
CA ASP A 181 5.69 -1.49 21.44
C ASP A 181 4.63 -2.36 20.77
N GLY A 182 5.03 -3.04 19.72
CA GLY A 182 4.19 -3.94 18.96
C GLY A 182 4.99 -5.13 18.45
N ALA A 183 4.29 -6.14 17.98
CA ALA A 183 4.88 -7.31 17.37
C ALA A 183 4.49 -7.38 15.89
N ILE A 184 5.41 -7.82 15.04
CA ILE A 184 5.19 -8.08 13.61
C ILE A 184 5.66 -9.49 13.29
N LYS A 185 5.01 -10.15 12.33
CA LYS A 185 5.54 -11.41 11.79
C LYS A 185 6.89 -11.13 11.15
N ASN A 186 7.85 -12.04 11.36
CA ASN A 186 9.20 -11.91 10.81
C ASN A 186 9.15 -11.79 9.27
N PRO A 187 9.58 -10.66 8.68
CA PRO A 187 9.51 -10.46 7.24
C PRO A 187 10.47 -11.36 6.46
N VAL A 188 11.60 -11.75 7.06
CA VAL A 188 12.57 -12.67 6.43
C VAL A 188 11.95 -14.05 6.26
N LYS A 189 11.30 -14.58 7.29
CA LYS A 189 10.58 -15.86 7.16
C LYS A 189 9.45 -15.80 6.14
N GLN A 190 8.77 -14.65 6.01
CA GLN A 190 7.71 -14.47 5.02
C GLN A 190 8.28 -14.51 3.59
N VAL A 191 9.38 -13.80 3.32
CA VAL A 191 10.00 -13.81 1.99
C VAL A 191 10.65 -15.15 1.67
N ASP A 192 11.26 -15.82 2.64
CA ASP A 192 11.82 -17.16 2.47
C ASP A 192 10.74 -18.19 2.13
N ARG A 193 9.55 -18.10 2.77
CA ARG A 193 8.39 -18.92 2.38
C ARG A 193 7.96 -18.66 0.93
N LYS A 194 7.91 -17.39 0.50
CA LYS A 194 7.61 -17.03 -0.89
C LYS A 194 8.65 -17.60 -1.86
N ALA A 195 9.94 -17.48 -1.52
CA ALA A 195 11.04 -18.06 -2.30
C ALA A 195 10.92 -19.58 -2.42
N GLN A 196 10.60 -20.26 -1.33
CA GLN A 196 10.35 -21.71 -1.32
C GLN A 196 9.17 -22.10 -2.21
N ILE A 197 8.07 -21.32 -2.21
CA ILE A 197 6.91 -21.56 -3.07
C ILE A 197 7.33 -21.47 -4.54
N VAL A 198 8.02 -20.41 -4.96
CA VAL A 198 8.52 -20.25 -6.34
C VAL A 198 9.44 -21.39 -6.71
N SER A 199 10.39 -21.74 -5.85
CA SER A 199 11.31 -22.87 -6.07
C SER A 199 10.54 -24.18 -6.27
N ASN A 200 9.49 -24.44 -5.47
CA ASN A 200 8.65 -25.63 -5.60
C ASN A 200 7.83 -25.63 -6.90
N VAL A 201 7.31 -24.47 -7.32
CA VAL A 201 6.60 -24.34 -8.60
C VAL A 201 7.52 -24.67 -9.77
N LEU A 202 8.74 -24.14 -9.76
CA LEU A 202 9.76 -24.43 -10.79
C LEU A 202 10.19 -25.90 -10.76
N TYR A 203 10.35 -26.47 -9.56
CA TYR A 203 10.70 -27.88 -9.38
C TYR A 203 9.63 -28.81 -9.98
N LYS A 204 8.34 -28.53 -9.78
CA LYS A 204 7.22 -29.27 -10.40
C LYS A 204 7.24 -29.21 -11.95
N LYS A 205 7.89 -28.18 -12.51
CA LYS A 205 8.13 -28.02 -13.95
C LYS A 205 9.47 -28.59 -14.43
N GLY A 206 10.19 -29.32 -13.56
CA GLY A 206 11.49 -29.96 -13.85
C GLY A 206 12.70 -29.06 -13.71
N ILE A 207 12.55 -27.84 -13.17
CA ILE A 207 13.65 -26.89 -13.00
C ILE A 207 14.08 -26.86 -11.53
N ARG A 208 15.30 -27.33 -11.26
CA ARG A 208 15.93 -27.22 -9.96
C ARG A 208 16.81 -25.98 -9.92
N THR A 209 16.44 -25.02 -9.09
CA THR A 209 17.20 -23.79 -8.90
C THR A 209 16.96 -23.24 -7.48
N ASN A 210 17.93 -22.49 -7.00
CA ASN A 210 17.78 -21.72 -5.77
C ASN A 210 17.02 -20.43 -6.09
N VAL A 211 16.16 -20.00 -5.15
CA VAL A 211 15.46 -18.73 -5.19
C VAL A 211 15.81 -17.99 -3.91
N GLU A 212 16.37 -16.80 -4.02
CA GLU A 212 16.77 -15.97 -2.88
C GLU A 212 15.67 -14.95 -2.57
N GLY A 213 15.36 -14.76 -1.29
CA GLY A 213 14.36 -13.80 -0.82
C GLY A 213 15.00 -12.60 -0.15
N TYR A 214 14.55 -11.40 -0.48
CA TYR A 214 14.99 -10.13 0.08
C TYR A 214 13.82 -9.28 0.56
N VAL A 215 13.99 -8.61 1.69
CA VAL A 215 13.00 -7.71 2.29
C VAL A 215 13.51 -6.28 2.22
N VAL A 216 12.66 -5.37 1.77
CA VAL A 216 12.92 -3.94 1.80
C VAL A 216 11.97 -3.27 2.81
N LEU A 217 12.54 -2.50 3.73
CA LEU A 217 11.85 -1.82 4.83
C LEU A 217 12.06 -0.29 4.73
N PRO A 218 11.57 0.36 3.66
CA PRO A 218 11.95 1.73 3.32
C PRO A 218 11.39 2.77 4.30
N MET A 219 10.41 2.39 5.12
CA MET A 219 9.77 3.28 6.10
C MET A 219 10.25 3.02 7.54
N ALA A 220 11.12 2.03 7.75
CA ALA A 220 11.67 1.77 9.08
C ALA A 220 12.71 2.84 9.44
N ASP A 221 12.62 3.36 10.66
CA ASP A 221 13.58 4.34 11.17
C ASP A 221 14.95 3.65 11.41
N LYS A 222 14.93 2.42 11.88
CA LYS A 222 16.10 1.58 12.13
C LYS A 222 15.69 0.11 12.15
N VAL A 223 16.61 -0.74 11.67
CA VAL A 223 16.47 -2.20 11.79
C VAL A 223 17.70 -2.74 12.53
N ILE A 224 17.45 -3.48 13.60
CA ILE A 224 18.49 -4.13 14.42
C ILE A 224 18.24 -5.63 14.31
N VAL A 225 18.70 -6.19 13.21
CA VAL A 225 18.56 -7.59 12.83
C VAL A 225 19.87 -8.03 12.19
N ASP A 226 20.35 -9.20 12.58
CA ASP A 226 21.53 -9.82 11.94
C ASP A 226 21.04 -10.70 10.76
N SER A 227 20.88 -10.07 9.60
CA SER A 227 20.46 -10.74 8.35
C SER A 227 20.94 -9.94 7.14
N ASP A 228 21.53 -10.61 6.19
CA ASP A 228 21.95 -10.06 4.89
C ASP A 228 20.80 -9.93 3.87
N LYS A 229 19.59 -10.36 4.26
CA LYS A 229 18.38 -10.31 3.43
C LYS A 229 17.55 -9.05 3.64
N VAL A 230 17.91 -8.19 4.59
CA VAL A 230 17.11 -7.03 5.00
C VAL A 230 17.75 -5.72 4.57
N PHE A 231 17.01 -4.91 3.85
CA PHE A 231 17.45 -3.62 3.30
C PHE A 231 16.52 -2.49 3.73
N LEU A 232 17.09 -1.38 4.16
CA LEU A 232 16.38 -0.12 4.39
C LEU A 232 16.23 0.69 3.10
N ASN A 233 17.08 0.40 2.11
CA ASN A 233 17.19 1.17 0.89
C ASN A 233 17.22 0.25 -0.33
N ILE A 234 16.35 0.53 -1.29
CA ILE A 234 16.22 -0.23 -2.55
C ILE A 234 17.52 -0.16 -3.37
N ILE A 235 18.30 0.92 -3.27
CA ILE A 235 19.57 1.06 -3.98
C ILE A 235 20.59 0.04 -3.45
N GLN A 236 20.63 -0.21 -2.13
CA GLN A 236 21.50 -1.22 -1.54
C GLN A 236 21.09 -2.63 -2.01
N LEU A 237 19.79 -2.93 -2.04
CA LEU A 237 19.28 -4.18 -2.61
C LEU A 237 19.75 -4.35 -4.07
N LYS A 238 19.59 -3.32 -4.91
CA LYS A 238 20.06 -3.34 -6.31
C LYS A 238 21.55 -3.64 -6.39
N GLN A 239 22.38 -3.00 -5.56
CA GLN A 239 23.82 -3.26 -5.52
C GLN A 239 24.14 -4.70 -5.11
N THR A 240 23.40 -5.26 -4.14
CA THR A 240 23.55 -6.66 -3.72
C THR A 240 23.19 -7.62 -4.85
N ILE A 241 22.10 -7.39 -5.59
CA ILE A 241 21.72 -8.20 -6.76
C ILE A 241 22.81 -8.13 -7.83
N LEU A 242 23.32 -6.94 -8.14
CA LEU A 242 24.37 -6.74 -9.14
C LEU A 242 25.72 -7.35 -8.71
N SER A 243 25.98 -7.51 -7.40
CA SER A 243 27.20 -8.18 -6.92
C SER A 243 27.17 -9.69 -7.15
N LYS A 244 26.01 -10.29 -7.40
CA LYS A 244 25.84 -11.69 -7.80
C LYS A 244 26.21 -11.84 -9.29
N ASN A 245 27.51 -11.77 -9.60
CA ASN A 245 28.02 -11.73 -10.97
C ASN A 245 28.33 -13.12 -11.56
N GLN A 246 28.18 -14.19 -10.78
CA GLN A 246 28.38 -15.56 -11.25
C GLN A 246 27.10 -16.07 -11.93
N ALA A 247 27.22 -16.52 -13.17
CA ALA A 247 26.11 -17.18 -13.85
C ALA A 247 25.82 -18.55 -13.23
N VAL A 248 24.61 -18.72 -12.70
CA VAL A 248 24.11 -19.96 -12.09
C VAL A 248 23.03 -20.64 -12.91
N LEU A 249 22.44 -19.90 -13.88
CA LEU A 249 21.42 -20.39 -14.81
C LEU A 249 21.93 -20.30 -16.25
N LEU A 250 21.68 -21.32 -17.02
CA LEU A 250 21.90 -21.31 -18.47
C LEU A 250 20.79 -20.47 -19.12
N GLN A 251 21.07 -19.85 -20.26
CA GLN A 251 20.14 -18.95 -20.96
C GLN A 251 18.84 -19.64 -21.38
N ASP A 252 18.90 -20.88 -21.81
CA ASP A 252 17.72 -21.70 -22.17
C ASP A 252 16.81 -21.93 -20.97
N LYS A 253 17.37 -22.12 -19.76
CA LYS A 253 16.60 -22.21 -18.53
C LYS A 253 15.99 -20.87 -18.12
N VAL A 254 16.70 -19.75 -18.32
CA VAL A 254 16.17 -18.40 -18.05
C VAL A 254 14.93 -18.15 -18.89
N GLU A 255 14.96 -18.44 -20.19
CA GLU A 255 13.79 -18.29 -21.07
C GLU A 255 12.64 -19.23 -20.65
N THR A 256 12.95 -20.49 -20.29
CA THR A 256 11.92 -21.41 -19.80
C THR A 256 11.28 -20.93 -18.51
N ILE A 257 12.05 -20.37 -17.57
CA ILE A 257 11.54 -19.81 -16.31
C ILE A 257 10.68 -18.57 -16.60
N LYS A 258 11.12 -17.70 -17.50
CA LYS A 258 10.35 -16.55 -17.96
C LYS A 258 8.95 -16.97 -18.43
N ASP A 259 8.89 -17.96 -19.33
CA ASP A 259 7.62 -18.46 -19.88
C ASP A 259 6.70 -19.03 -18.79
N ILE A 260 7.28 -19.71 -17.79
CA ILE A 260 6.52 -20.20 -16.64
C ILE A 260 5.98 -19.03 -15.80
N LEU A 261 6.79 -18.02 -15.51
CA LEU A 261 6.38 -16.87 -14.70
C LEU A 261 5.34 -16.00 -15.41
N MET A 262 5.37 -15.92 -16.74
CA MET A 262 4.37 -15.20 -17.54
C MET A 262 3.00 -15.90 -17.59
N GLN A 263 2.92 -17.19 -17.24
CA GLN A 263 1.68 -17.98 -17.21
C GLN A 263 1.02 -18.01 -15.83
N LEU A 264 1.65 -17.41 -14.83
CA LEU A 264 1.16 -17.32 -13.45
C LEU A 264 0.28 -16.09 -13.26
#